data_c116d8610195d38c08314a1a489de0fb
#
_entry.id   c116d8610195d38c08314a1a489de0fb
#
_cell.length_a   1.000
_cell.length_b   1.000
_cell.length_c   1.000
_cell.angle_alpha   90.00
_cell.angle_beta   90.00
_cell.angle_gamma   90.00
#
_symmetry.space_group_name_H-M   'P 1'
#
loop_
_entity.id
_entity.type
_entity.pdbx_description
1 polymer ?
#
loop_
_entity_poly.entity_id
_entity_poly.type
_entity_poly.pdbx_seq_one_letter_code
_entity_poly.pdbx_strand_id
1 'polypeptide(L)'
;MTTVHAATATQKTVDGPSKKDWRGGRGILENIIPSSTGAAKAVGKVLPQLNGKLTGMSLRVPTSDVSFVDLTVELKKECTYEEICAAMKEAQSGALRNSTPLDLSSVEAMERSMGL
;
A
#
# COMPACT_ATOMS: atom_id res chain seq x y z
N MET A 1 -6.18 1.62 4.74
CA MET A 1 -4.97 1.25 3.96
C MET A 1 -3.75 1.92 4.57
N THR A 2 -2.71 1.17 4.81
CA THR A 2 -1.42 1.70 5.25
C THR A 2 -0.36 1.37 4.21
N THR A 3 0.44 2.36 3.82
CA THR A 3 1.55 2.16 2.88
C THR A 3 2.86 2.39 3.60
N VAL A 4 3.72 1.38 3.65
CA VAL A 4 5.13 1.56 4.01
C VAL A 4 5.88 1.87 2.73
N HIS A 5 6.44 3.08 2.64
CA HIS A 5 6.91 3.63 1.37
C HIS A 5 8.36 4.09 1.47
N ALA A 6 9.12 3.83 0.43
CA ALA A 6 10.49 4.30 0.30
C ALA A 6 10.60 5.83 0.39
N ALA A 7 11.81 6.29 0.69
CA ALA A 7 12.17 7.71 0.64
C ALA A 7 11.97 8.30 -0.75
N THR A 8 11.51 9.54 -0.82
CA THR A 8 11.34 10.27 -2.09
C THR A 8 11.98 11.65 -2.01
N ALA A 9 12.26 12.24 -3.15
CA ALA A 9 12.99 13.51 -3.28
C ALA A 9 12.34 14.72 -2.54
N THR A 10 11.07 14.61 -2.18
CA THR A 10 10.38 15.68 -1.42
C THR A 10 10.68 15.67 0.06
N GLN A 11 11.37 14.64 0.57
CA GLN A 11 11.69 14.48 1.98
C GLN A 11 13.05 15.10 2.31
N LYS A 12 13.24 15.38 3.60
CA LYS A 12 14.50 15.94 4.11
C LYS A 12 15.53 14.82 4.32
N THR A 13 16.78 15.09 3.99
CA THR A 13 17.90 14.19 4.31
C THR A 13 18.33 14.33 5.77
N VAL A 14 18.23 15.52 6.31
CA VAL A 14 18.47 15.85 7.73
C VAL A 14 17.27 16.63 8.28
N ASP A 15 17.14 16.66 9.60
CA ASP A 15 16.08 17.42 10.26
C ASP A 15 16.10 18.89 9.86
N GLY A 16 14.93 19.43 9.56
CA GLY A 16 14.79 20.84 9.18
C GLY A 16 13.33 21.28 9.11
N PRO A 17 13.07 22.59 9.07
CA PRO A 17 11.70 23.09 9.08
C PRO A 17 10.89 22.62 7.86
N SER A 18 9.63 22.28 8.09
CA SER A 18 8.68 21.95 7.04
C SER A 18 7.40 22.77 7.26
N LYS A 19 7.02 23.55 6.24
CA LYS A 19 5.86 24.46 6.32
C LYS A 19 4.52 23.75 6.15
N LYS A 20 4.50 22.62 5.46
CA LYS A 20 3.26 21.90 5.08
C LYS A 20 2.89 20.81 6.10
N ASP A 21 3.87 20.10 6.58
CA ASP A 21 3.70 18.99 7.54
C ASP A 21 4.97 18.92 8.39
N TRP A 22 4.84 19.18 9.67
CA TRP A 22 5.98 19.19 10.59
C TRP A 22 6.71 17.85 10.62
N ARG A 23 5.98 16.74 10.50
CA ARG A 23 6.57 15.40 10.44
C ARG A 23 7.48 15.24 9.21
N GLY A 24 7.12 15.87 8.09
CA GLY A 24 7.95 15.94 6.89
C GLY A 24 9.24 16.74 7.02
N GLY A 25 9.46 17.40 8.15
CA GLY A 25 10.71 18.07 8.51
C GLY A 25 11.77 17.13 9.09
N ARG A 26 11.40 15.89 9.44
CA ARG A 26 12.35 14.90 9.98
C ARG A 26 13.19 14.30 8.85
N GLY A 27 14.45 14.00 9.18
CA GLY A 27 15.37 13.32 8.28
C GLY A 27 14.89 11.91 7.98
N ILE A 28 14.84 11.55 6.68
CA ILE A 28 14.29 10.27 6.23
C ILE A 28 15.23 9.09 6.54
N LEU A 29 16.52 9.34 6.71
CA LEU A 29 17.52 8.28 6.85
C LEU A 29 17.44 7.51 8.17
N GLU A 30 16.80 8.07 9.19
CA GLU A 30 16.80 7.53 10.55
C GLU A 30 15.40 7.46 11.19
N ASN A 31 14.37 7.82 10.43
CA ASN A 31 13.02 7.97 10.97
C ASN A 31 11.99 7.17 10.18
N ILE A 32 10.93 6.76 10.87
CA ILE A 32 9.67 6.37 10.26
C ILE A 32 8.77 7.61 10.29
N ILE A 33 8.42 8.15 9.13
CA ILE A 33 7.73 9.44 9.02
C ILE A 33 6.29 9.22 8.54
N PRO A 34 5.28 9.36 9.41
CA PRO A 34 3.89 9.32 9.00
C PRO A 34 3.56 10.48 8.05
N SER A 35 2.86 10.20 6.99
CA SER A 35 2.46 11.18 5.98
C SER A 35 1.07 10.84 5.43
N SER A 36 0.40 11.81 4.87
CA SER A 36 -0.81 11.55 4.09
C SER A 36 -0.47 10.82 2.80
N THR A 37 -1.38 10.03 2.30
CA THR A 37 -1.25 9.40 0.98
C THR A 37 -2.41 9.79 0.08
N GLY A 38 -2.08 10.07 -1.18
CA GLY A 38 -3.08 10.26 -2.23
C GLY A 38 -3.63 8.97 -2.81
N ALA A 39 -3.05 7.82 -2.46
CA ALA A 39 -3.40 6.53 -3.06
C ALA A 39 -4.88 6.16 -2.85
N ALA A 40 -5.40 6.32 -1.63
CA ALA A 40 -6.81 6.06 -1.33
C ALA A 40 -7.78 6.94 -2.16
N LYS A 41 -7.39 8.20 -2.41
CA LYS A 41 -8.15 9.10 -3.29
C LYS A 41 -8.02 8.71 -4.77
N ALA A 42 -6.84 8.23 -5.16
CA ALA A 42 -6.60 7.80 -6.54
C ALA A 42 -7.45 6.58 -6.91
N VAL A 43 -7.64 5.64 -5.99
CA VAL A 43 -8.56 4.49 -6.18
C VAL A 43 -9.97 4.98 -6.53
N GLY A 44 -10.50 5.99 -5.83
CA GLY A 44 -11.81 6.56 -6.12
C GLY A 44 -11.92 7.22 -7.50
N LYS A 45 -10.80 7.66 -8.11
CA LYS A 45 -10.79 8.18 -9.48
C LYS A 45 -10.87 7.07 -10.53
N VAL A 46 -10.22 5.94 -10.27
CA VAL A 46 -10.21 4.77 -11.18
C VAL A 46 -11.48 3.94 -11.00
N LEU A 47 -11.93 3.79 -9.77
CA LEU A 47 -13.11 3.04 -9.38
C LEU A 47 -14.10 3.98 -8.64
N PRO A 48 -14.94 4.74 -9.37
CA PRO A 48 -15.81 5.76 -8.78
C PRO A 48 -16.75 5.24 -7.69
N GLN A 49 -17.14 3.96 -7.75
CA GLN A 49 -17.96 3.31 -6.73
C GLN A 49 -17.26 3.20 -5.35
N LEU A 50 -15.95 3.37 -5.29
CA LEU A 50 -15.14 3.37 -4.07
C LEU A 50 -14.79 4.77 -3.58
N ASN A 51 -15.28 5.81 -4.27
CA ASN A 51 -15.00 7.18 -3.87
C ASN A 51 -15.52 7.45 -2.44
N GLY A 52 -14.65 7.97 -1.59
CA GLY A 52 -14.96 8.27 -0.19
C GLY A 52 -15.07 7.06 0.75
N LYS A 53 -14.89 5.81 0.24
CA LYS A 53 -14.96 4.59 1.06
C LYS A 53 -13.61 4.14 1.60
N LEU A 54 -12.53 4.62 1.03
CA LEU A 54 -11.17 4.29 1.44
C LEU A 54 -10.50 5.49 2.12
N THR A 55 -9.84 5.21 3.21
CA THR A 55 -8.91 6.13 3.86
C THR A 55 -7.54 5.48 3.97
N GLY A 56 -6.51 6.27 4.16
CA GLY A 56 -5.17 5.71 4.28
C GLY A 56 -4.14 6.68 4.78
N MET A 57 -3.02 6.10 5.24
CA MET A 57 -1.83 6.80 5.65
C MET A 57 -0.59 6.18 5.02
N SER A 58 0.49 6.92 4.98
CA SER A 58 1.80 6.46 4.53
C SER A 58 2.81 6.54 5.66
N LEU A 59 3.64 5.55 5.78
CA LEU A 59 4.83 5.55 6.63
C LEU A 59 6.05 5.58 5.71
N ARG A 60 6.77 6.70 5.70
CA ARG A 60 8.02 6.82 4.96
C ARG A 60 9.15 6.21 5.76
N VAL A 61 9.93 5.34 5.14
CA VAL A 61 11.01 4.57 5.77
C VAL A 61 12.32 4.78 5.00
N PRO A 62 13.49 4.59 5.65
CA PRO A 62 14.80 4.80 5.05
C PRO A 62 15.21 3.66 4.11
N THR A 63 14.43 3.43 3.08
CA THR A 63 14.71 2.51 1.98
C THR A 63 14.75 3.27 0.66
N SER A 64 15.52 2.79 -0.29
CA SER A 64 15.71 3.47 -1.57
C SER A 64 14.58 3.19 -2.57
N ASP A 65 13.93 2.05 -2.45
CA ASP A 65 12.91 1.61 -3.41
C ASP A 65 11.88 0.70 -2.75
N VAL A 66 10.83 0.37 -3.52
CA VAL A 66 9.72 -0.51 -3.16
C VAL A 66 8.76 0.12 -2.15
N SER A 67 7.54 -0.38 -2.16
CA SER A 67 6.50 -0.03 -1.18
C SER A 67 5.74 -1.29 -0.79
N PHE A 68 5.36 -1.35 0.46
CA PHE A 68 4.46 -2.36 0.99
C PHE A 68 3.11 -1.73 1.28
N VAL A 69 2.02 -2.40 0.92
CA VAL A 69 0.66 -1.93 1.19
C VAL A 69 -0.07 -2.96 2.05
N ASP A 70 -0.52 -2.52 3.19
CA ASP A 70 -1.47 -3.25 4.04
C ASP A 70 -2.88 -2.70 3.79
N LEU A 71 -3.78 -3.56 3.34
CA LEU A 71 -5.16 -3.20 3.02
C LEU A 71 -6.13 -4.01 3.87
N THR A 72 -6.78 -3.34 4.80
CA THR A 72 -7.91 -3.89 5.57
C THR A 72 -9.22 -3.36 4.99
N VAL A 73 -10.12 -4.25 4.63
CA VAL A 73 -11.41 -3.89 4.03
C VAL A 73 -12.54 -4.72 4.63
N GLU A 74 -13.72 -4.11 4.72
CA GLU A 74 -14.97 -4.79 4.99
C GLU A 74 -15.65 -5.08 3.66
N LEU A 75 -15.96 -6.35 3.41
CA LEU A 75 -16.58 -6.79 2.18
C LEU A 75 -18.11 -6.87 2.36
N LYS A 76 -18.85 -6.57 1.29
CA LYS A 76 -20.32 -6.69 1.29
C LYS A 76 -20.79 -8.15 1.33
N LYS A 77 -19.99 -9.07 0.85
CA LYS A 77 -20.24 -10.51 0.81
C LYS A 77 -19.07 -11.22 1.47
N GLU A 78 -19.37 -12.15 2.34
CA GLU A 78 -18.35 -13.04 2.89
C GLU A 78 -17.69 -13.84 1.77
N CYS A 79 -16.41 -14.05 1.87
CA CYS A 79 -15.63 -14.86 0.92
C CYS A 79 -14.51 -15.57 1.66
N THR A 80 -14.09 -16.69 1.08
CA THR A 80 -12.91 -17.43 1.56
C THR A 80 -11.65 -16.90 0.91
N TYR A 81 -10.50 -17.26 1.48
CA TYR A 81 -9.20 -16.91 0.91
C TYR A 81 -9.03 -17.48 -0.50
N GLU A 82 -9.47 -18.73 -0.71
CA GLU A 82 -9.42 -19.41 -2.01
C GLU A 82 -10.25 -18.68 -3.07
N GLU A 83 -11.42 -18.14 -2.69
CA GLU A 83 -12.25 -17.33 -3.60
C GLU A 83 -11.56 -16.02 -3.98
N ILE A 84 -10.86 -15.38 -3.04
CA ILE A 84 -10.06 -14.17 -3.32
C ILE A 84 -8.95 -14.49 -4.30
N CYS A 85 -8.19 -15.57 -4.05
CA CYS A 85 -7.11 -16.00 -4.93
C CYS A 85 -7.61 -16.36 -6.32
N ALA A 86 -8.74 -17.06 -6.42
CA ALA A 86 -9.34 -17.41 -7.71
C ALA A 86 -9.77 -16.17 -8.49
N ALA A 87 -10.43 -15.21 -7.84
CA ALA A 87 -10.83 -13.95 -8.45
C ALA A 87 -9.63 -13.12 -8.94
N MET A 88 -8.53 -13.11 -8.20
CA MET A 88 -7.31 -12.42 -8.60
C MET A 88 -6.63 -13.10 -9.81
N LYS A 89 -6.59 -14.44 -9.85
CA LYS A 89 -6.09 -15.20 -11.00
C LYS A 89 -6.92 -14.94 -12.26
N GLU A 90 -8.23 -14.91 -12.14
CA GLU A 90 -9.13 -14.57 -13.25
C GLU A 90 -8.89 -13.13 -13.74
N ALA A 91 -8.80 -12.18 -12.83
CA ALA A 91 -8.52 -10.78 -13.16
C ALA A 91 -7.16 -10.59 -13.87
N GLN A 92 -6.16 -11.41 -13.56
CA GLN A 92 -4.85 -11.39 -14.22
C GLN A 92 -4.95 -11.71 -15.73
N SER A 93 -5.88 -12.56 -16.13
CA SER A 93 -6.13 -12.87 -17.55
C SER A 93 -6.95 -11.78 -18.25
N GLY A 94 -7.60 -10.89 -17.50
CA GLY A 94 -8.51 -9.84 -17.98
C GLY A 94 -8.01 -8.44 -17.65
N ALA A 95 -8.65 -7.79 -16.70
CA ALA A 95 -8.43 -6.39 -16.37
C ALA A 95 -7.00 -6.08 -15.87
N LEU A 96 -6.33 -7.05 -15.25
CA LEU A 96 -4.98 -6.91 -14.71
C LEU A 96 -3.88 -7.53 -15.59
N ARG A 97 -4.17 -7.92 -16.82
CA ARG A 97 -3.24 -8.65 -17.72
C ARG A 97 -1.92 -7.90 -18.00
N ASN A 98 -1.91 -6.59 -17.87
CA ASN A 98 -0.72 -5.76 -18.06
C ASN A 98 -0.04 -5.35 -16.75
N SER A 99 -0.54 -5.84 -15.62
CA SER A 99 0.09 -5.64 -14.32
C SER A 99 1.21 -6.65 -14.11
N THR A 100 2.10 -6.38 -13.16
CA THR A 100 3.12 -7.34 -12.74
C THR A 100 2.44 -8.67 -12.37
N PRO A 101 2.99 -9.82 -12.77
CA PRO A 101 2.44 -11.11 -12.42
C PRO A 101 2.20 -11.21 -10.92
N LEU A 102 1.01 -11.65 -10.54
CA LEU A 102 0.67 -11.89 -9.15
C LEU A 102 1.41 -13.13 -8.68
N ASP A 103 2.46 -12.95 -7.91
CA ASP A 103 3.15 -14.07 -7.27
C ASP A 103 2.47 -14.39 -5.94
N LEU A 104 1.56 -15.36 -5.98
CA LEU A 104 0.90 -15.88 -4.78
C LEU A 104 1.76 -16.89 -4.01
N SER A 105 2.86 -17.36 -4.57
CA SER A 105 3.73 -18.36 -3.95
C SER A 105 4.42 -17.82 -2.69
N SER A 106 4.75 -16.55 -2.69
CA SER A 106 5.32 -15.87 -1.52
C SER A 106 4.32 -15.75 -0.36
N VAL A 107 3.03 -15.59 -0.66
CA VAL A 107 1.96 -15.53 0.35
C VAL A 107 1.76 -16.91 0.96
N GLU A 108 1.66 -17.96 0.15
CA GLU A 108 1.54 -19.36 0.60
C GLU A 108 2.77 -19.81 1.42
N ALA A 109 3.97 -19.32 1.08
CA ALA A 109 5.17 -19.61 1.85
C ALA A 109 5.16 -18.90 3.21
N MET A 110 4.62 -17.68 3.27
CA MET A 110 4.52 -16.91 4.50
C MET A 110 3.46 -17.50 5.45
N GLU A 111 2.31 -17.94 4.94
CA GLU A 111 1.29 -18.64 5.72
C GLU A 111 1.83 -19.93 6.34
N ARG A 112 2.52 -20.76 5.54
CA ARG A 112 3.18 -21.98 6.04
C ARG A 112 4.21 -21.69 7.13
N SER A 113 4.93 -20.57 7.05
CA SER A 113 5.91 -20.18 8.07
C SER A 113 5.27 -19.67 9.36
N MET A 114 4.06 -19.15 9.29
CA MET A 114 3.28 -18.67 10.44
C MET A 114 2.40 -19.75 11.07
N GLY A 115 2.31 -20.93 10.47
CA GLY A 115 1.51 -22.05 10.98
C GLY A 115 -0.01 -21.84 10.88
N LEU A 116 -0.44 -21.03 9.89
CA LEU A 116 -1.84 -20.79 9.54
C LEU A 116 -2.33 -21.76 8.47
#